data_53bb23b73f8a92f6ffd46837fbd89c82
#
_entry.id   53bb23b73f8a92f6ffd46837fbd89c82
#
_cell.length_a   1.000
_cell.length_b   1.000
_cell.length_c   1.000
_cell.angle_alpha   90.00
_cell.angle_beta   90.00
_cell.angle_gamma   90.00
#
_symmetry.space_group_name_H-M   'P 1'
#
loop_
_entity.id
_entity.type
_entity.pdbx_description
1 polymer ?
#
loop_
_entity_poly.entity_id
_entity_poly.type
_entity_poly.pdbx_seq_one_letter_code
_entity_poly.pdbx_strand_id
1 'polypeptide(L)'
;MCCELNCKDEQQDIYFYYEEGELSNKNSRSVNEIEATYNSSCVTINFNVSLGQTDIIIESEYGNIAYNSSINVTEHEVLFIPIGNLPSGTYYITIICDGGSAEGEFRIER
;
A
#
# COMPACT_ATOMS: atom_id res chain seq x y z
N MET A 1 15.60 14.75 -13.77
CA MET A 1 15.26 14.50 -13.73
C MET A 1 14.60 13.90 -13.47
N CYS A 2 14.14 13.72 -13.40
CA CYS A 2 13.51 13.26 -13.13
C CYS A 2 13.28 12.41 -12.63
N CYS A 3 13.23 12.25 -12.27
CA CYS A 3 13.21 11.50 -11.69
C CYS A 3 12.29 10.77 -11.41
N GLU A 4 11.59 11.05 -11.28
CA GLU A 4 10.59 10.62 -10.94
C GLU A 4 10.27 9.44 -11.45
N LEU A 5 10.41 9.29 -12.30
CA LEU A 5 10.09 8.26 -12.83
C LEU A 5 10.52 7.08 -12.36
N ASN A 6 11.05 7.10 -11.32
CA ASN A 6 11.54 5.96 -10.74
C ASN A 6 10.52 5.03 -10.24
N CYS A 7 9.29 5.38 -10.27
CA CYS A 7 8.24 4.45 -9.91
C CYS A 7 8.22 3.27 -10.83
N LYS A 8 8.88 3.37 -11.96
CA LYS A 8 8.90 2.25 -12.84
C LYS A 8 10.13 1.43 -12.74
N ASP A 9 11.05 1.77 -11.84
CA ASP A 9 12.25 1.00 -11.72
C ASP A 9 11.94 -0.28 -10.99
N GLU A 10 12.91 -1.15 -10.86
CA GLU A 10 12.78 -2.41 -10.24
C GLU A 10 11.91 -2.32 -9.03
N GLN A 11 10.85 -3.04 -8.97
CA GLN A 11 9.90 -2.98 -7.88
C GLN A 11 9.78 -4.31 -7.18
N GLN A 12 9.49 -4.25 -5.90
CA GLN A 12 9.31 -5.45 -5.10
C GLN A 12 7.89 -5.50 -4.62
N ASP A 13 7.37 -6.69 -4.43
CA ASP A 13 5.98 -6.87 -4.02
C ASP A 13 5.80 -6.62 -2.55
N ILE A 14 4.66 -6.10 -2.17
CA ILE A 14 4.26 -5.98 -0.78
C ILE A 14 3.11 -6.96 -0.62
N TYR A 15 3.23 -7.87 0.35
CA TYR A 15 2.20 -8.86 0.59
C TYR A 15 1.37 -8.40 1.78
N PHE A 16 0.05 -8.48 1.64
CA PHE A 16 -0.86 -8.00 2.67
C PHE A 16 -1.48 -9.14 3.46
N TYR A 17 -1.68 -8.87 4.74
CA TYR A 17 -2.41 -9.77 5.61
C TYR A 17 -3.75 -9.10 5.84
N TYR A 18 -4.83 -9.81 5.56
CA TYR A 18 -6.17 -9.25 5.69
C TYR A 18 -6.77 -9.60 7.03
N GLU A 19 -7.46 -8.61 7.62
CA GLU A 19 -8.06 -8.85 8.88
C GLU A 19 -9.52 -8.64 8.75
N GLU A 20 -10.31 -9.08 9.61
CA GLU A 20 -11.70 -8.98 9.61
C GLU A 20 -12.41 -8.40 8.46
N GLY A 21 -13.64 -8.63 8.29
CA GLY A 21 -14.50 -8.05 7.31
C GLY A 21 -14.40 -8.74 5.98
N GLU A 22 -14.82 -8.05 4.96
CA GLU A 22 -14.84 -8.62 3.67
C GLU A 22 -13.50 -8.94 3.12
N LEU A 23 -12.49 -8.19 3.48
CA LEU A 23 -11.18 -8.48 2.96
C LEU A 23 -10.69 -9.81 3.48
N SER A 24 -10.98 -10.14 4.70
CA SER A 24 -10.49 -11.40 5.23
C SER A 24 -11.33 -12.56 4.78
N ASN A 25 -12.50 -12.31 4.25
CA ASN A 25 -13.33 -13.37 3.82
C ASN A 25 -13.05 -13.86 2.47
N LYS A 26 -12.20 -13.27 1.76
CA LYS A 26 -11.96 -13.71 0.46
C LYS A 26 -11.15 -14.85 0.48
N ASN A 27 -11.63 -15.92 0.57
CA ASN A 27 -10.91 -16.98 0.72
C ASN A 27 -10.23 -17.29 -0.44
N SER A 28 -9.64 -17.76 -0.57
CA SER A 28 -8.97 -18.34 -1.46
C SER A 28 -9.06 -18.09 -2.81
N ARG A 29 -9.65 -17.22 -3.21
CA ARG A 29 -9.73 -16.99 -4.44
C ARG A 29 -8.51 -16.59 -4.97
N SER A 30 -8.16 -16.70 -6.07
CA SER A 30 -6.98 -16.32 -6.65
C SER A 30 -6.97 -14.85 -6.87
N VAL A 31 -8.01 -14.19 -6.72
CA VAL A 31 -8.07 -12.80 -7.00
C VAL A 31 -7.49 -12.01 -5.86
N ASN A 32 -6.57 -11.12 -6.15
CA ASN A 32 -6.02 -10.23 -5.15
C ASN A 32 -6.78 -8.93 -5.24
N GLU A 33 -7.36 -8.50 -4.16
CA GLU A 33 -8.12 -7.27 -4.15
C GLU A 33 -7.21 -6.06 -4.10
N ILE A 34 -6.10 -6.17 -3.42
CA ILE A 34 -5.14 -5.09 -3.30
C ILE A 34 -3.77 -5.64 -3.63
N GLU A 35 -3.10 -5.02 -4.57
CA GLU A 35 -1.75 -5.42 -4.91
C GLU A 35 -0.86 -4.21 -4.81
N ALA A 36 0.28 -4.34 -4.23
CA ALA A 36 1.19 -3.22 -4.10
C ALA A 36 2.61 -3.63 -4.37
N THR A 37 3.37 -2.68 -4.89
CA THR A 37 4.79 -2.88 -5.10
C THR A 37 5.49 -1.62 -4.63
N TYR A 38 6.79 -1.71 -4.42
CA TYR A 38 7.54 -0.54 -4.00
C TYR A 38 8.97 -0.59 -4.54
N ASN A 39 9.57 0.58 -4.61
CA ASN A 39 10.99 0.66 -4.88
C ASN A 39 11.48 1.81 -3.99
N SER A 40 12.68 2.31 -4.21
CA SER A 40 13.22 3.34 -3.33
C SER A 40 12.54 4.69 -3.52
N SER A 41 11.73 4.84 -4.55
CA SER A 41 11.11 6.12 -4.88
C SER A 41 9.64 6.19 -4.56
N CYS A 42 8.92 5.11 -4.72
CA CYS A 42 7.48 5.17 -4.48
C CYS A 42 6.88 3.80 -4.18
N VAL A 43 5.68 3.86 -3.62
CA VAL A 43 4.85 2.69 -3.41
C VAL A 43 3.70 2.84 -4.41
N THR A 44 3.38 1.77 -5.12
CA THR A 44 2.28 1.77 -6.07
C THR A 44 1.24 0.76 -5.58
N ILE A 45 0.02 1.20 -5.39
CA ILE A 45 -1.04 0.34 -4.93
C ILE A 45 -2.10 0.24 -6.00
N ASN A 46 -2.43 -0.99 -6.39
CA ASN A 46 -3.48 -1.24 -7.36
C ASN A 46 -4.67 -1.81 -6.63
N PHE A 47 -5.80 -1.16 -6.76
CA PHE A 47 -7.02 -1.62 -6.13
C PHE A 47 -7.85 -2.31 -7.20
N ASN A 48 -8.01 -3.61 -7.09
CA ASN A 48 -8.72 -4.37 -8.10
C ASN A 48 -10.20 -4.46 -7.84
N VAL A 49 -10.64 -3.92 -6.72
CA VAL A 49 -12.06 -3.86 -6.39
C VAL A 49 -12.35 -2.50 -5.80
N SER A 50 -13.61 -2.15 -5.78
CA SER A 50 -14.05 -0.91 -5.18
C SER A 50 -14.13 -1.10 -3.68
N LEU A 51 -13.51 -0.25 -2.91
CA LEU A 51 -13.54 -0.35 -1.46
C LEU A 51 -14.27 0.80 -0.80
N GLY A 52 -14.64 1.81 -1.55
CA GLY A 52 -15.30 2.98 -1.00
C GLY A 52 -14.32 3.81 -0.20
N GLN A 53 -14.80 4.43 0.84
CA GLN A 53 -13.98 5.33 1.64
C GLN A 53 -12.89 4.51 2.33
N THR A 54 -11.67 4.84 2.09
CA THR A 54 -10.54 4.03 2.52
C THR A 54 -9.45 4.91 3.09
N ASP A 55 -8.87 4.49 4.20
CA ASP A 55 -7.74 5.19 4.80
C ASP A 55 -6.48 4.42 4.51
N ILE A 56 -5.43 5.11 4.11
CA ILE A 56 -4.16 4.49 3.80
C ILE A 56 -3.11 5.17 4.66
N ILE A 57 -2.40 4.39 5.46
CA ILE A 57 -1.44 4.91 6.41
C ILE A 57 -0.13 4.16 6.26
N ILE A 58 0.99 4.88 6.19
CA ILE A 58 2.30 4.28 6.21
C ILE A 58 2.98 4.74 7.47
N GLU A 59 3.48 3.79 8.25
CA GLU A 59 4.07 4.08 9.53
C GLU A 59 5.44 3.43 9.64
N SER A 60 6.39 4.10 10.26
CA SER A 60 7.71 3.52 10.39
C SER A 60 7.72 2.51 11.52
N GLU A 61 8.76 1.72 11.59
CA GLU A 61 8.87 0.73 12.66
C GLU A 61 8.95 1.39 14.03
N TYR A 62 9.19 2.68 14.08
CA TYR A 62 9.24 3.38 15.35
C TYR A 62 7.93 4.09 15.68
N GLY A 63 6.92 3.87 14.89
CA GLY A 63 5.60 4.43 15.18
C GLY A 63 5.34 5.81 14.57
N ASN A 64 6.23 6.30 13.75
CA ASN A 64 6.01 7.62 13.14
C ASN A 64 5.23 7.48 11.85
N ILE A 65 4.22 8.33 11.70
CA ILE A 65 3.38 8.28 10.51
C ILE A 65 4.12 8.97 9.38
N ALA A 66 4.38 8.24 8.31
CA ALA A 66 5.06 8.77 7.16
C ALA A 66 4.08 9.23 6.09
N TYR A 67 2.89 8.69 6.07
CA TYR A 67 1.90 9.04 5.06
C TYR A 67 0.52 8.69 5.58
N ASN A 68 -0.45 9.51 5.26
CA ASN A 68 -1.80 9.27 5.72
C ASN A 68 -2.75 9.93 4.73
N SER A 69 -3.70 9.19 4.24
CA SER A 69 -4.63 9.72 3.26
C SER A 69 -5.96 8.98 3.34
N SER A 70 -7.03 9.67 3.03
CA SER A 70 -8.34 9.07 2.97
C SER A 70 -8.88 9.33 1.58
N ILE A 71 -9.22 8.29 0.85
CA ILE A 71 -9.70 8.44 -0.51
C ILE A 71 -10.86 7.50 -0.76
N ASN A 72 -11.61 7.78 -1.77
CA ASN A 72 -12.70 6.91 -2.17
C ASN A 72 -12.15 6.01 -3.27
N VAL A 73 -11.99 4.73 -2.99
CA VAL A 73 -11.35 3.80 -3.90
C VAL A 73 -12.37 3.15 -4.81
N THR A 74 -12.16 3.27 -6.10
CA THR A 74 -13.02 2.61 -7.06
C THR A 74 -12.23 1.50 -7.72
N GLU A 75 -12.93 0.63 -8.41
CA GLU A 75 -12.31 -0.51 -9.03
C GLU A 75 -11.26 -0.08 -10.03
N HIS A 76 -10.13 -0.76 -10.04
CA HIS A 76 -9.02 -0.50 -10.94
C HIS A 76 -8.29 0.83 -10.67
N GLU A 77 -8.47 1.37 -9.49
CA GLU A 77 -7.78 2.59 -9.15
C GLU A 77 -6.33 2.30 -8.79
N VAL A 78 -5.43 3.20 -9.14
CA VAL A 78 -4.01 3.04 -8.83
C VAL A 78 -3.57 4.26 -8.04
N LEU A 79 -2.86 4.03 -6.95
CA LEU A 79 -2.37 5.11 -6.12
C LEU A 79 -0.85 5.05 -6.06
N PHE A 80 -0.19 6.17 -6.29
CA PHE A 80 1.25 6.26 -6.20
C PHE A 80 1.61 7.10 -5.00
N ILE A 81 2.43 6.59 -4.11
CA ILE A 81 2.83 7.29 -2.91
C ILE A 81 4.33 7.53 -2.96
N PRO A 82 4.78 8.76 -3.02
CA PRO A 82 6.20 9.04 -3.08
C PRO A 82 6.85 8.77 -1.73
N ILE A 83 7.94 8.03 -1.71
CA ILE A 83 8.65 7.73 -0.50
C ILE A 83 10.14 8.04 -0.63
N GLY A 84 10.51 8.79 -1.65
CA GLY A 84 11.93 9.02 -1.92
C GLY A 84 12.68 9.73 -0.81
N ASN A 85 11.98 10.42 0.06
CA ASN A 85 12.64 11.14 1.13
C ASN A 85 12.55 10.42 2.48
N LEU A 86 12.08 9.20 2.51
CA LEU A 86 12.01 8.48 3.77
C LEU A 86 13.34 7.80 4.05
N PRO A 87 13.76 7.76 5.30
CA PRO A 87 15.03 7.12 5.63
C PRO A 87 14.93 5.60 5.55
N SER A 88 16.06 4.95 5.55
CA SER A 88 16.11 3.49 5.54
C SER A 88 15.40 2.95 6.76
N GLY A 89 14.76 1.84 6.63
CA GLY A 89 14.08 1.19 7.74
C GLY A 89 12.90 0.39 7.26
N THR A 90 12.21 -0.19 8.20
CA THR A 90 11.03 -1.00 7.93
C THR A 90 9.79 -0.15 8.11
N TYR A 91 8.85 -0.30 7.20
CA TYR A 91 7.62 0.47 7.22
C TYR A 91 6.43 -0.45 7.08
N TYR A 92 5.31 -0.04 7.64
CA TYR A 92 4.08 -0.82 7.56
C TYR A 92 3.03 0.03 6.87
N ILE A 93 2.30 -0.58 5.95
CA ILE A 93 1.23 0.12 5.26
C ILE A 93 -0.07 -0.54 5.66
N THR A 94 -1.03 0.26 6.11
CA THR A 94 -2.31 -0.23 6.56
C THR A 94 -3.38 0.40 5.70
N ILE A 95 -4.30 -0.42 5.22
CA ILE A 95 -5.40 0.03 4.39
C ILE A 95 -6.67 -0.38 5.09
N ILE A 96 -7.49 0.59 5.46
CA ILE A 96 -8.69 0.37 6.24
C ILE A 96 -9.90 0.84 5.49
N CYS A 97 -10.88 -0.02 5.33
CA CYS A 97 -12.14 0.35 4.68
C CYS A 97 -13.27 -0.26 5.48
N ASP A 98 -14.50 -0.03 5.06
CA ASP A 98 -15.63 -0.56 5.78
C ASP A 98 -15.61 -2.07 5.84
N GLY A 99 -15.11 -2.71 4.86
CA GLY A 99 -15.13 -4.16 4.81
C GLY A 99 -14.01 -4.82 5.60
N GLY A 100 -13.12 -4.06 6.19
CA GLY A 100 -12.04 -4.65 6.94
C GLY A 100 -10.74 -3.92 6.72
N SER A 101 -9.63 -4.56 7.01
CA SER A 101 -8.34 -3.93 6.85
C SER A 101 -7.30 -4.89 6.33
N ALA A 102 -6.25 -4.34 5.78
CA ALA A 102 -5.12 -5.12 5.28
C ALA A 102 -3.86 -4.43 5.71
N GLU A 103 -2.84 -5.19 6.04
CA GLU A 103 -1.59 -4.61 6.47
C GLU A 103 -0.44 -5.28 5.74
N GLY A 104 0.53 -4.52 5.31
CA GLY A 104 1.70 -5.04 4.65
C GLY A 104 2.94 -4.38 5.17
N GLU A 105 4.08 -4.95 4.86
CA GLU A 105 5.34 -4.45 5.35
C GLU A 105 6.29 -4.29 4.19
N PHE A 106 7.09 -3.25 4.20
CA PHE A 106 8.12 -3.10 3.19
C PHE A 106 9.34 -2.45 3.82
N ARG A 107 10.46 -2.55 3.15
CA ARG A 107 11.70 -2.09 3.72
C ARG A 107 12.43 -1.21 2.74
N ILE A 108 12.89 -0.06 3.22
CA ILE A 108 13.65 0.86 2.39
C ILE A 108 15.11 0.71 2.77
N GLU A 109 15.96 0.49 1.78
CA GLU A 109 17.38 0.38 2.04
C GLU A 109 18.10 1.39 1.19
N ARG A 110 18.73 2.34 1.81
CA ARG A 110 19.44 3.38 1.07
C ARG A 110 20.92 3.33 1.32
#